data_7038dcd9217c9682568bd1b128bdf713
#
_entry.id   7038dcd9217c9682568bd1b128bdf713
#
_cell.length_a   1.000
_cell.length_b   1.000
_cell.length_c   1.000
_cell.angle_alpha   90.00
_cell.angle_beta   90.00
_cell.angle_gamma   90.00
#
_symmetry.space_group_name_H-M   'P 1'
#
loop_
_entity.id
_entity.type
_entity.pdbx_description
1 polymer ?
#
loop_
_entity_poly.entity_id
_entity_poly.type
_entity_poly.pdbx_seq_one_letter_code
_entity_poly.pdbx_strand_id
1 'polypeptide(L)'
;VGVSPGLPGATPGWPPFLVSGRQITRSHYEAVADVSSGFRLGDDLVIRRNHYTVVGLTRRMVSSSGDPMVFIPLKDAQEAQFLKDNDAIWQNRRRMEASAAYNRPGIPSLLDSAIHQQEKNNFVNAILVTLKDGTSPDEVAGSIRRWKRLTVYTRSEMEGILVGKLIVTSARQIAMFLMILAVVSA
;
A
#
# COMPACT_ATOMS: atom_id res chain seq x y z
N VAL A 1 2.66 4.51 2.69
CA VAL A 1 2.89 3.25 1.97
C VAL A 1 3.58 2.26 2.90
N GLY A 2 3.03 1.04 3.04
CA GLY A 2 3.63 -0.03 3.83
C GLY A 2 4.77 -0.71 3.08
N VAL A 3 5.92 -0.85 3.72
CA VAL A 3 7.12 -1.48 3.16
C VAL A 3 7.61 -2.57 4.09
N SER A 4 7.98 -3.72 3.53
CA SER A 4 8.65 -4.77 4.31
C SER A 4 10.15 -4.50 4.34
N PRO A 5 10.81 -4.52 5.51
CA PRO A 5 12.26 -4.49 5.57
C PRO A 5 12.82 -5.70 4.82
N GLY A 6 13.85 -5.48 4.01
CA GLY A 6 14.52 -6.55 3.27
C GLY A 6 15.15 -7.58 4.20
N LEU A 7 15.34 -8.81 3.70
CA LEU A 7 16.11 -9.83 4.39
C LEU A 7 17.57 -9.36 4.56
N PRO A 8 18.25 -9.72 5.66
CA PRO A 8 19.67 -9.43 5.82
C PRO A 8 20.47 -9.97 4.61
N GLY A 9 21.23 -9.09 3.94
CA GLY A 9 22.01 -9.44 2.75
C GLY A 9 21.28 -9.29 1.42
N ALA A 10 20.00 -8.94 1.41
CA ALA A 10 19.29 -8.53 0.20
C ALA A 10 19.69 -7.10 -0.20
N THR A 11 19.68 -6.82 -1.50
CA THR A 11 19.79 -5.46 -2.03
C THR A 11 18.83 -4.53 -1.27
N PRO A 12 19.26 -3.30 -0.92
CA PRO A 12 18.43 -2.37 -0.14
C PRO A 12 17.03 -2.31 -0.75
N GLY A 13 16.06 -2.62 0.10
CA GLY A 13 14.69 -2.66 -0.32
C GLY A 13 14.17 -1.28 -0.72
N TRP A 14 12.94 -1.25 -1.02
CA TRP A 14 12.14 -0.09 -1.26
C TRP A 14 12.01 0.77 0.02
N PRO A 15 12.02 2.12 -0.02
CA PRO A 15 11.99 2.96 -1.21
C PRO A 15 13.37 3.19 -1.84
N PRO A 16 13.43 3.28 -3.19
CA PRO A 16 14.63 3.73 -3.89
C PRO A 16 14.87 5.24 -3.66
N PHE A 17 16.04 5.71 -4.06
CA PHE A 17 16.40 7.14 -4.04
C PHE A 17 16.50 7.76 -2.63
N LEU A 18 17.07 7.03 -1.69
CA LEU A 18 17.43 7.58 -0.40
C LEU A 18 18.47 8.68 -0.56
N VAL A 19 18.17 9.87 -0.03
CA VAL A 19 19.05 11.04 -0.10
C VAL A 19 19.83 11.21 1.20
N SER A 20 19.21 10.89 2.33
CA SER A 20 19.79 11.05 3.66
C SER A 20 19.23 10.03 4.63
N GLY A 21 20.01 9.69 5.64
CA GLY A 21 19.62 8.71 6.65
C GLY A 21 19.77 7.27 6.18
N ARG A 22 18.88 6.39 6.60
CA ARG A 22 18.90 4.95 6.32
C ARG A 22 17.51 4.43 5.96
N GLN A 23 17.47 3.22 5.42
CA GLN A 23 16.24 2.47 5.20
C GLN A 23 15.60 2.02 6.52
N ILE A 24 14.32 1.64 6.44
CA ILE A 24 13.60 1.01 7.54
C ILE A 24 14.27 -0.32 7.88
N THR A 25 14.68 -0.48 9.11
CA THR A 25 15.29 -1.71 9.63
C THR A 25 14.45 -2.38 10.70
N ARG A 26 13.61 -1.61 11.37
CA ARG A 26 12.69 -2.13 12.41
C ARG A 26 11.34 -2.47 11.81
N SER A 27 10.67 -3.44 12.43
CA SER A 27 9.35 -3.86 11.99
C SER A 27 8.23 -2.89 12.38
N HIS A 28 8.51 -1.90 13.26
CA HIS A 28 7.56 -0.94 13.79
C HIS A 28 8.22 0.42 14.07
N TYR A 29 7.41 1.49 13.99
CA TYR A 29 7.69 2.85 14.46
C TYR A 29 8.86 3.56 13.78
N GLU A 30 9.27 3.16 12.61
CA GLU A 30 10.20 3.88 11.75
C GLU A 30 9.51 4.38 10.50
N ALA A 31 9.91 5.54 9.99
CA ALA A 31 9.40 6.10 8.75
C ALA A 31 10.52 6.59 7.84
N VAL A 32 10.31 6.50 6.54
CA VAL A 32 11.10 7.16 5.52
C VAL A 32 10.17 8.10 4.76
N ALA A 33 10.48 9.39 4.72
CA ALA A 33 9.65 10.42 4.13
C ALA A 33 10.31 11.04 2.89
N ASP A 34 9.52 11.55 1.96
CA ASP A 34 10.07 12.37 0.87
C ASP A 34 10.44 13.76 1.38
N VAL A 35 11.53 14.33 0.88
CA VAL A 35 12.01 15.68 1.26
C VAL A 35 10.93 16.74 1.05
N SER A 36 10.06 16.59 0.05
CA SER A 36 8.97 17.52 -0.22
C SER A 36 7.88 17.54 0.84
N SER A 37 7.86 16.54 1.75
CA SER A 37 6.95 16.51 2.90
C SER A 37 7.31 17.50 4.01
N GLY A 38 8.52 18.06 3.99
CA GLY A 38 9.03 18.99 5.00
C GLY A 38 9.60 18.34 6.26
N PHE A 39 9.53 17.01 6.40
CA PHE A 39 10.12 16.31 7.53
C PHE A 39 11.65 16.26 7.46
N ARG A 40 12.28 16.18 8.62
CA ARG A 40 13.73 16.04 8.81
C ARG A 40 14.05 14.70 9.49
N LEU A 41 15.30 14.28 9.40
CA LEU A 41 15.75 13.09 10.14
C LEU A 41 15.58 13.30 11.64
N GLY A 42 15.00 12.30 12.30
CA GLY A 42 14.71 12.31 13.72
C GLY A 42 13.38 12.93 14.11
N ASP A 43 12.65 13.54 13.17
CA ASP A 43 11.32 14.07 13.46
C ASP A 43 10.35 12.96 13.86
N ASP A 44 9.40 13.32 14.71
CA ASP A 44 8.29 12.45 15.12
C ASP A 44 7.09 12.69 14.20
N LEU A 45 6.69 11.64 13.52
CA LEU A 45 5.56 11.62 12.61
C LEU A 45 4.41 10.82 13.23
N VAL A 46 3.25 11.43 13.39
CA VAL A 46 2.08 10.75 13.94
C VAL A 46 1.16 10.27 12.82
N ILE A 47 0.94 8.97 12.75
CA ILE A 47 -0.06 8.37 11.86
C ILE A 47 -1.11 7.69 12.72
N ARG A 48 -2.32 8.23 12.71
CA ARG A 48 -3.43 7.83 13.59
C ARG A 48 -3.07 7.94 15.08
N ARG A 49 -2.68 6.82 15.71
CA ARG A 49 -2.35 6.75 17.14
C ARG A 49 -0.89 6.43 17.40
N ASN A 50 -0.14 6.09 16.36
CA ASN A 50 1.23 5.62 16.47
C ASN A 50 2.21 6.71 16.07
N HIS A 51 3.31 6.79 16.79
CA HIS A 51 4.42 7.69 16.57
C HIS A 51 5.52 6.98 15.78
N TYR A 52 6.06 7.65 14.77
CA TYR A 52 7.09 7.11 13.90
C TYR A 52 8.27 8.06 13.84
N THR A 53 9.46 7.54 14.07
CA THR A 53 10.67 8.34 13.90
C THR A 53 11.11 8.33 12.44
N VAL A 54 11.34 9.50 11.86
CA VAL A 54 11.85 9.64 10.49
C VAL A 54 13.33 9.25 10.47
N VAL A 55 13.65 8.07 9.91
CA VAL A 55 14.99 7.50 9.86
C VAL A 55 15.69 7.71 8.52
N GLY A 56 14.96 8.08 7.49
CA GLY A 56 15.49 8.33 6.16
C GLY A 56 14.65 9.32 5.37
N LEU A 57 15.29 9.96 4.40
CA LEU A 57 14.65 10.89 3.48
C LEU A 57 14.88 10.45 2.05
N THR A 58 13.83 10.47 1.24
CA THR A 58 13.86 10.20 -0.19
C THR A 58 13.65 11.47 -1.01
N ARG A 59 13.89 11.40 -2.31
CA ARG A 59 13.61 12.50 -3.23
C ARG A 59 12.78 12.00 -4.41
N ARG A 60 11.79 12.80 -4.82
CA ARG A 60 10.89 12.52 -5.95
C ARG A 60 9.98 11.31 -5.75
N MET A 61 9.76 10.94 -4.50
CA MET A 61 8.80 9.90 -4.17
C MET A 61 7.45 10.55 -3.86
N VAL A 62 6.68 10.76 -4.92
CA VAL A 62 5.36 11.39 -4.85
C VAL A 62 4.29 10.43 -5.37
N SER A 63 3.06 10.61 -4.92
CA SER A 63 1.90 9.87 -5.41
C SER A 63 1.53 10.29 -6.84
N SER A 64 0.58 9.61 -7.45
CA SER A 64 0.03 10.02 -8.75
C SER A 64 -0.67 11.39 -8.73
N SER A 65 -1.06 11.88 -7.57
CA SER A 65 -1.61 13.22 -7.34
C SER A 65 -0.54 14.28 -7.10
N GLY A 66 0.74 13.89 -6.97
CA GLY A 66 1.83 14.80 -6.65
C GLY A 66 2.10 14.96 -5.15
N ASP A 67 1.37 14.27 -4.28
CA ASP A 67 1.56 14.36 -2.83
C ASP A 67 2.82 13.60 -2.39
N PRO A 68 3.60 14.14 -1.44
CA PRO A 68 4.78 13.47 -0.93
C PRO A 68 4.42 12.15 -0.25
N MET A 69 5.22 11.12 -0.53
CA MET A 69 5.00 9.79 0.04
C MET A 69 5.77 9.60 1.34
N VAL A 70 5.14 8.90 2.26
CA VAL A 70 5.75 8.41 3.50
C VAL A 70 5.69 6.90 3.50
N PHE A 71 6.81 6.27 3.79
CA PHE A 71 6.98 4.83 3.87
C PHE A 71 7.10 4.41 5.32
N ILE A 72 6.33 3.43 5.73
CA ILE A 72 6.33 2.85 7.09
C ILE A 72 6.38 1.32 6.98
N PRO A 73 6.70 0.59 8.04
CA PRO A 73 6.67 -0.86 8.03
C PRO A 73 5.32 -1.41 7.58
N LEU A 74 5.34 -2.50 6.82
CA LEU A 74 4.13 -3.09 6.24
C LEU A 74 3.08 -3.46 7.30
N LYS A 75 3.52 -3.97 8.45
CA LYS A 75 2.62 -4.33 9.55
C LYS A 75 1.89 -3.12 10.09
N ASP A 76 2.61 -2.01 10.30
CA ASP A 76 2.04 -0.76 10.78
C ASP A 76 1.09 -0.15 9.75
N ALA A 77 1.42 -0.25 8.46
CA ALA A 77 0.55 0.21 7.38
C ALA A 77 -0.75 -0.62 7.31
N GLN A 78 -0.65 -1.93 7.48
CA GLN A 78 -1.81 -2.81 7.53
C GLN A 78 -2.70 -2.46 8.73
N GLU A 79 -2.10 -2.27 9.91
CA GLU A 79 -2.82 -1.83 11.10
C GLU A 79 -3.46 -0.47 10.88
N ALA A 80 -2.73 0.52 10.39
CA ALA A 80 -3.24 1.87 10.14
C ALA A 80 -4.37 1.90 9.11
N GLN A 81 -4.32 1.08 8.07
CA GLN A 81 -5.33 1.02 7.02
C GLN A 81 -6.61 0.32 7.49
N PHE A 82 -6.49 -0.71 8.31
CA PHE A 82 -7.58 -1.59 8.67
C PHE A 82 -8.05 -1.45 10.13
N LEU A 83 -7.51 -0.48 10.86
CA LEU A 83 -7.98 -0.16 12.20
C LEU A 83 -9.45 0.22 12.12
N LYS A 84 -10.31 -0.70 12.51
CA LYS A 84 -11.74 -0.43 12.66
C LYS A 84 -11.94 0.41 13.93
N ASP A 85 -12.86 1.34 13.86
CA ASP A 85 -13.30 2.05 15.07
C ASP A 85 -13.82 1.03 16.09
N ASN A 86 -13.63 1.31 17.38
CA ASN A 86 -14.05 0.41 18.45
C ASN A 86 -15.52 -0.02 18.30
N ASP A 87 -16.38 0.88 17.87
CA ASP A 87 -17.81 0.58 17.64
C ASP A 87 -18.02 -0.42 16.50
N ALA A 88 -17.25 -0.32 15.42
CA ALA A 88 -17.33 -1.27 14.31
C ALA A 88 -16.81 -2.65 14.72
N ILE A 89 -15.80 -2.74 15.59
CA ILE A 89 -15.31 -3.99 16.16
C ILE A 89 -16.39 -4.63 17.04
N TRP A 90 -17.00 -3.85 17.92
CA TRP A 90 -18.07 -4.31 18.80
C TRP A 90 -19.31 -4.78 18.03
N GLN A 91 -19.74 -4.05 17.03
CA GLN A 91 -20.86 -4.45 16.16
C GLN A 91 -20.57 -5.74 15.41
N ASN A 92 -19.34 -5.88 14.91
CA ASN A 92 -18.95 -7.09 14.20
C ASN A 92 -18.89 -8.32 15.11
N ARG A 93 -18.34 -8.17 16.33
CA ARG A 93 -18.36 -9.23 17.36
C ARG A 93 -19.78 -9.66 17.71
N ARG A 94 -20.68 -8.72 17.98
CA ARG A 94 -22.10 -9.00 18.25
C ARG A 94 -22.78 -9.76 17.10
N ARG A 95 -22.51 -9.39 15.84
CA ARG A 95 -23.05 -10.10 14.68
C ARG A 95 -22.53 -11.54 14.60
N MET A 96 -21.28 -11.77 14.93
CA MET A 96 -20.68 -13.10 14.92
C MET A 96 -21.23 -13.96 16.07
N GLU A 97 -21.37 -13.40 17.27
CA GLU A 97 -21.98 -14.04 18.43
C GLU A 97 -23.43 -14.44 18.17
N ALA A 98 -24.17 -13.58 17.48
CA ALA A 98 -25.56 -13.83 17.09
C ALA A 98 -25.71 -14.84 15.93
N SER A 99 -24.62 -15.13 15.21
CA SER A 99 -24.66 -16.01 14.04
C SER A 99 -24.50 -17.48 14.43
N ALA A 100 -25.51 -18.30 14.14
CA ALA A 100 -25.46 -19.74 14.33
C ALA A 100 -24.36 -20.46 13.50
N ALA A 101 -23.78 -19.76 12.53
CA ALA A 101 -22.66 -20.30 11.74
C ALA A 101 -21.35 -20.34 12.55
N TYR A 102 -21.14 -19.39 13.44
CA TYR A 102 -19.92 -19.26 14.23
C TYR A 102 -20.12 -19.64 15.70
N ASN A 103 -21.27 -19.31 16.27
CA ASN A 103 -21.62 -19.63 17.65
C ASN A 103 -22.41 -20.96 17.70
N ARG A 104 -21.68 -22.06 17.61
CA ARG A 104 -22.30 -23.42 17.65
C ARG A 104 -22.12 -24.04 19.02
N PRO A 105 -23.19 -24.56 19.61
CA PRO A 105 -23.08 -25.37 20.83
C PRO A 105 -22.13 -26.57 20.62
N GLY A 106 -21.17 -26.75 21.50
CA GLY A 106 -20.18 -27.84 21.44
C GLY A 106 -18.87 -27.51 20.70
N ILE A 107 -18.74 -26.36 20.04
CA ILE A 107 -17.49 -25.90 19.38
C ILE A 107 -17.19 -24.47 19.78
N PRO A 108 -16.86 -24.18 21.05
CA PRO A 108 -16.64 -22.82 21.53
C PRO A 108 -15.44 -22.14 20.89
N SER A 109 -14.42 -22.89 20.46
CA SER A 109 -13.22 -22.36 19.83
C SER A 109 -13.42 -21.81 18.40
N LEU A 110 -14.57 -22.10 17.76
CA LEU A 110 -14.85 -21.63 16.40
C LEU A 110 -15.08 -20.10 16.38
N LEU A 111 -15.84 -19.58 17.32
CA LEU A 111 -16.11 -18.16 17.45
C LEU A 111 -14.83 -17.39 17.76
N ASP A 112 -14.04 -17.86 18.74
CA ASP A 112 -12.77 -17.24 19.12
C ASP A 112 -11.78 -17.24 17.95
N SER A 113 -11.67 -18.35 17.23
CA SER A 113 -10.79 -18.46 16.05
C SER A 113 -11.22 -17.50 14.94
N ALA A 114 -12.52 -17.35 14.70
CA ALA A 114 -13.05 -16.46 13.69
C ALA A 114 -12.85 -14.98 14.06
N ILE A 115 -13.00 -14.62 15.35
CA ILE A 115 -12.70 -13.27 15.87
C ILE A 115 -11.22 -12.97 15.70
N HIS A 116 -10.34 -13.88 16.13
CA HIS A 116 -8.89 -13.70 15.98
C HIS A 116 -8.43 -13.63 14.52
N GLN A 117 -9.07 -14.33 13.61
CA GLN A 117 -8.72 -14.29 12.19
C GLN A 117 -9.16 -12.98 11.52
N GLN A 118 -10.22 -12.35 12.01
CA GLN A 118 -10.64 -11.03 11.54
C GLN A 118 -9.76 -9.87 12.05
N GLU A 119 -9.10 -10.05 13.18
CA GLU A 119 -8.16 -9.07 13.74
C GLU A 119 -6.81 -9.06 13.00
N LYS A 120 -6.46 -10.17 12.35
CA LYS A 120 -5.21 -10.30 11.58
C LYS A 120 -5.41 -9.90 10.11
N ASN A 121 -5.20 -8.64 9.82
CA ASN A 121 -5.19 -8.16 8.45
C ASN A 121 -3.80 -8.33 7.82
N ASN A 122 -3.60 -9.44 7.13
CA ASN A 122 -2.37 -9.74 6.39
C ASN A 122 -2.50 -9.48 4.88
N PHE A 123 -3.39 -8.56 4.50
CA PHE A 123 -3.56 -8.22 3.09
C PHE A 123 -2.36 -7.42 2.56
N VAL A 124 -1.86 -7.85 1.42
CA VAL A 124 -0.85 -7.14 0.64
C VAL A 124 -1.49 -6.77 -0.69
N ASN A 125 -1.49 -5.48 -1.02
CA ASN A 125 -2.15 -4.98 -2.22
C ASN A 125 -1.32 -5.23 -3.47
N ALA A 126 0.02 -5.15 -3.35
CA ALA A 126 0.94 -5.37 -4.43
C ALA A 126 2.26 -5.93 -3.92
N ILE A 127 2.89 -6.77 -4.73
CA ILE A 127 4.23 -7.32 -4.48
C ILE A 127 5.13 -6.85 -5.62
N LEU A 128 6.19 -6.12 -5.29
CA LEU A 128 7.22 -5.75 -6.24
C LEU A 128 8.29 -6.85 -6.26
N VAL A 129 8.60 -7.34 -7.44
CA VAL A 129 9.60 -8.38 -7.64
C VAL A 129 10.75 -7.82 -8.45
N THR A 130 11.95 -7.89 -7.90
CA THR A 130 13.19 -7.58 -8.62
C THR A 130 13.79 -8.89 -9.14
N LEU A 131 14.04 -8.94 -10.43
CA LEU A 131 14.62 -10.12 -11.07
C LEU A 131 16.15 -10.07 -11.01
N LYS A 132 16.77 -11.25 -11.04
CA LYS A 132 18.23 -11.36 -11.21
C LYS A 132 18.60 -10.99 -12.63
N ASP A 133 19.82 -10.49 -12.81
CA ASP A 133 20.36 -10.15 -14.11
C ASP A 133 20.30 -11.35 -15.07
N GLY A 134 19.89 -11.11 -16.30
CA GLY A 134 19.72 -12.13 -17.32
C GLY A 134 18.39 -12.88 -17.30
N THR A 135 17.48 -12.57 -16.37
CA THR A 135 16.14 -13.19 -16.32
C THR A 135 15.14 -12.37 -17.14
N SER A 136 14.39 -13.03 -18.04
CA SER A 136 13.36 -12.38 -18.84
C SER A 136 12.12 -12.03 -17.98
N PRO A 137 11.71 -10.75 -17.91
CA PRO A 137 10.51 -10.36 -17.17
C PRO A 137 9.23 -11.01 -17.70
N ASP A 138 9.15 -11.22 -19.02
CA ASP A 138 7.95 -11.77 -19.66
C ASP A 138 7.78 -13.27 -19.36
N GLU A 139 8.87 -14.02 -19.29
CA GLU A 139 8.84 -15.43 -18.91
C GLU A 139 8.36 -15.61 -17.46
N VAL A 140 8.91 -14.80 -16.55
CA VAL A 140 8.50 -14.83 -15.14
C VAL A 140 7.05 -14.40 -14.98
N ALA A 141 6.64 -13.32 -15.65
CA ALA A 141 5.26 -12.87 -15.64
C ALA A 141 4.32 -13.95 -16.19
N GLY A 142 4.68 -14.61 -17.30
CA GLY A 142 3.93 -15.72 -17.86
C GLY A 142 3.81 -16.92 -16.91
N SER A 143 4.87 -17.19 -16.15
CA SER A 143 4.88 -18.24 -15.12
C SER A 143 3.90 -17.92 -13.98
N ILE A 144 3.95 -16.69 -13.46
CA ILE A 144 3.09 -16.28 -12.33
C ILE A 144 1.62 -16.12 -12.76
N ARG A 145 1.35 -15.69 -14.00
CA ARG A 145 -0.01 -15.59 -14.56
C ARG A 145 -0.78 -16.93 -14.57
N ARG A 146 -0.07 -18.03 -14.56
CA ARG A 146 -0.68 -19.37 -14.41
C ARG A 146 -1.20 -19.64 -13.00
N TRP A 147 -0.79 -18.85 -12.00
CA TRP A 147 -1.31 -18.97 -10.65
C TRP A 147 -2.69 -18.31 -10.56
N LYS A 148 -3.65 -19.06 -10.07
CA LYS A 148 -5.00 -18.53 -9.88
C LYS A 148 -4.96 -17.41 -8.82
N ARG A 149 -5.67 -16.31 -9.08
CA ARG A 149 -5.87 -15.17 -8.19
C ARG A 149 -4.75 -14.12 -8.14
N LEU A 150 -3.73 -14.18 -8.98
CA LEU A 150 -2.71 -13.14 -9.09
C LEU A 150 -2.77 -12.48 -10.47
N THR A 151 -2.69 -11.17 -10.48
CA THR A 151 -2.52 -10.38 -11.70
C THR A 151 -1.10 -9.84 -11.70
N VAL A 152 -0.37 -10.04 -12.78
CA VAL A 152 1.03 -9.66 -12.90
C VAL A 152 1.21 -8.73 -14.07
N TYR A 153 1.89 -7.65 -13.82
CA TYR A 153 2.29 -6.68 -14.83
C TYR A 153 3.81 -6.57 -14.86
N THR A 154 4.37 -6.57 -16.04
CA THR A 154 5.76 -6.15 -16.24
C THR A 154 5.85 -4.62 -16.11
N ARG A 155 7.05 -4.10 -15.95
CA ARG A 155 7.27 -2.66 -15.88
C ARG A 155 6.75 -1.93 -17.12
N SER A 156 7.04 -2.47 -18.30
CA SER A 156 6.58 -1.89 -19.56
C SER A 156 5.05 -1.90 -19.72
N GLU A 157 4.39 -2.97 -19.30
CA GLU A 157 2.91 -3.04 -19.30
C GLU A 157 2.32 -2.01 -18.33
N MET A 158 2.90 -1.86 -17.14
CA MET A 158 2.43 -0.88 -16.16
C MET A 158 2.64 0.56 -16.65
N GLU A 159 3.78 0.86 -17.26
CA GLU A 159 4.05 2.15 -17.90
C GLU A 159 3.02 2.46 -18.98
N GLY A 160 2.70 1.48 -19.84
CA GLY A 160 1.67 1.61 -20.87
C GLY A 160 0.27 1.89 -20.28
N ILE A 161 -0.11 1.20 -19.21
CA ILE A 161 -1.40 1.43 -18.53
C ILE A 161 -1.47 2.83 -17.92
N LEU A 162 -0.38 3.29 -17.27
CA LEU A 162 -0.33 4.60 -16.65
C LEU A 162 -0.40 5.72 -17.69
N VAL A 163 0.37 5.62 -18.77
CA VAL A 163 0.36 6.59 -19.86
C VAL A 163 -1.01 6.61 -20.55
N GLY A 164 -1.58 5.45 -20.84
CA GLY A 164 -2.91 5.33 -21.43
C GLY A 164 -3.99 6.00 -20.60
N LYS A 165 -3.99 5.78 -19.27
CA LYS A 165 -4.94 6.43 -18.35
C LYS A 165 -4.75 7.95 -18.31
N LEU A 166 -3.51 8.44 -18.28
CA LEU A 166 -3.23 9.87 -18.27
C LEU A 166 -3.73 10.55 -19.55
N ILE A 167 -3.48 9.95 -20.72
CA ILE A 167 -3.93 10.48 -22.01
C ILE A 167 -5.45 10.54 -22.06
N VAL A 168 -6.15 9.48 -21.69
CA VAL A 168 -7.63 9.44 -21.72
C VAL A 168 -8.23 10.47 -20.77
N THR A 169 -7.66 10.61 -19.57
CA THR A 169 -8.16 11.58 -18.58
C THR A 169 -7.95 13.01 -19.07
N SER A 170 -6.78 13.31 -19.61
CA SER A 170 -6.46 14.65 -20.15
C SER A 170 -7.32 14.99 -21.37
N ALA A 171 -7.51 14.06 -22.30
CA ALA A 171 -8.37 14.26 -23.46
C ALA A 171 -9.82 14.54 -23.06
N ARG A 172 -10.34 13.83 -22.06
CA ARG A 172 -11.69 14.05 -21.52
C ARG A 172 -11.84 15.43 -20.88
N GLN A 173 -10.84 15.88 -20.13
CA GLN A 173 -10.85 17.22 -19.54
C GLN A 173 -10.82 18.32 -20.59
N ILE A 174 -9.96 18.17 -21.62
CA ILE A 174 -9.88 19.13 -22.74
C ILE A 174 -11.21 19.19 -23.50
N ALA A 175 -11.82 18.03 -23.80
CA ALA A 175 -13.11 17.98 -24.47
C ALA A 175 -14.23 18.67 -23.68
N MET A 176 -14.24 18.47 -22.34
CA MET A 176 -15.20 19.12 -21.46
C MET A 176 -15.00 20.64 -21.43
N PHE A 177 -13.74 21.10 -21.42
CA PHE A 177 -13.40 22.52 -21.45
C PHE A 177 -13.84 23.19 -22.78
N LEU A 178 -13.60 22.54 -23.91
CA LEU A 178 -14.03 23.00 -25.23
C LEU A 178 -15.56 23.05 -25.35
N MET A 179 -16.27 22.06 -24.77
CA MET A 179 -17.72 22.06 -24.75
C MET A 179 -18.26 23.26 -23.96
N ILE A 180 -17.72 23.56 -22.80
CA ILE A 180 -18.11 24.72 -21.97
C ILE A 180 -17.86 26.02 -22.76
N LEU A 181 -16.71 26.12 -23.43
CA LEU A 181 -16.34 27.29 -24.20
C LEU A 181 -17.29 27.50 -25.40
N ALA A 182 -17.70 26.44 -26.06
CA ALA A 182 -18.67 26.47 -27.14
C ALA A 182 -20.06 26.93 -26.66
N VAL A 183 -20.48 26.49 -25.49
CA VAL A 183 -21.77 26.92 -24.89
C VAL A 183 -21.76 28.38 -24.48
N VAL A 184 -20.63 28.89 -23.98
CA VAL A 184 -20.50 30.32 -23.58
C VAL A 184 -20.40 31.26 -24.77
N SER A 185 -19.92 30.77 -25.93
CA SER A 185 -19.77 31.58 -27.14
C SER A 185 -21.00 31.58 -28.09
N ALA A 186 -22.02 30.80 -27.78
CA ALA A 186 -23.27 30.72 -28.49
C ALA A 186 -24.35 31.62 -27.89
#